data_7add6fdfb361c75209d4d835207b6622
#
_entry.id   7add6fdfb361c75209d4d835207b6622
#
_cell.length_a   1.000
_cell.length_b   1.000
_cell.length_c   1.000
_cell.angle_alpha   90.00
_cell.angle_beta   90.00
_cell.angle_gamma   90.00
#
_symmetry.space_group_name_H-M   'P 1'
#
loop_
_entity.id
_entity.type
_entity.pdbx_description
1 polymer ?
#
loop_
_entity_poly.entity_id
_entity_poly.type
_entity_poly.pdbx_seq_one_letter_code
_entity_poly.pdbx_strand_id
1 'polypeptide(L)'
;MLNSKSFNSVIHDLENHDGEFIALLDKIIKFVVTKFKSTQELREEIAEYDDIYQIILTDINFNFWLKLSKGSIYYKKGVNRSALFRVKYTKDIMVKILKREMYGTDAFMKGIIKVDGDLSQGLRFIKLFRLFLKYLNNGFK
;
A
#
# COMPACT_ATOMS: atom_id res chain seq x y z
N MET A 1 6.15 -18.75 -7.61
CA MET A 1 6.23 -17.35 -7.20
C MET A 1 5.48 -16.45 -8.15
N LEU A 2 5.50 -15.18 -7.89
CA LEU A 2 4.69 -14.19 -8.62
C LEU A 2 5.23 -13.86 -10.01
N ASN A 3 6.38 -14.36 -10.37
CA ASN A 3 7.09 -13.98 -11.58
C ASN A 3 6.57 -14.60 -12.88
N SER A 4 5.72 -15.61 -12.81
CA SER A 4 5.23 -16.31 -14.00
C SER A 4 3.82 -15.87 -14.43
N LYS A 5 3.16 -15.04 -13.63
CA LYS A 5 1.82 -14.53 -13.90
C LYS A 5 1.80 -13.02 -13.85
N SER A 6 0.89 -12.41 -14.58
CA SER A 6 0.67 -10.98 -14.44
C SER A 6 0.14 -10.68 -13.03
N PHE A 7 0.45 -9.51 -12.54
CA PHE A 7 0.00 -9.06 -11.23
C PHE A 7 -1.53 -9.10 -11.13
N ASN A 8 -2.22 -8.57 -12.16
CA ASN A 8 -3.68 -8.54 -12.15
C ASN A 8 -4.31 -9.93 -12.12
N SER A 9 -3.68 -10.89 -12.81
CA SER A 9 -4.16 -12.27 -12.80
C SER A 9 -4.07 -12.90 -11.42
N VAL A 10 -2.97 -12.67 -10.72
CA VAL A 10 -2.77 -13.18 -9.37
C VAL A 10 -3.81 -12.57 -8.41
N ILE A 11 -4.02 -11.27 -8.50
CA ILE A 11 -5.02 -10.58 -7.68
C ILE A 11 -6.43 -11.12 -7.96
N HIS A 12 -6.76 -11.32 -9.24
CA HIS A 12 -8.06 -11.84 -9.65
C HIS A 12 -8.31 -13.22 -9.02
N ASP A 13 -7.31 -14.09 -9.04
CA ASP A 13 -7.43 -15.45 -8.51
C ASP A 13 -7.74 -15.46 -7.00
N LEU A 14 -7.41 -14.40 -6.28
CA LEU A 14 -7.56 -14.34 -4.84
C LEU A 14 -8.70 -13.43 -4.35
N GLU A 15 -9.51 -12.90 -5.27
CA GLU A 15 -10.59 -11.96 -4.89
C GLU A 15 -11.57 -12.55 -3.87
N ASN A 16 -11.82 -13.85 -3.92
CA ASN A 16 -12.78 -14.52 -3.05
C ASN A 16 -12.12 -15.38 -1.96
N HIS A 17 -10.82 -15.17 -1.71
CA HIS A 17 -10.05 -15.95 -0.75
C HIS A 17 -9.32 -15.01 0.21
N ASP A 18 -10.04 -14.52 1.24
CA ASP A 18 -9.54 -13.45 2.11
C ASP A 18 -8.21 -13.78 2.79
N GLY A 19 -8.09 -15.00 3.35
CA GLY A 19 -6.84 -15.39 4.01
C GLY A 19 -5.66 -15.44 3.07
N GLU A 20 -5.87 -15.96 1.86
CA GLU A 20 -4.83 -16.01 0.84
C GLU A 20 -4.53 -14.62 0.29
N PHE A 21 -5.56 -13.77 0.18
CA PHE A 21 -5.38 -12.39 -0.24
C PHE A 21 -4.50 -11.63 0.77
N ILE A 22 -4.78 -11.77 2.06
CA ILE A 22 -3.97 -11.14 3.11
C ILE A 22 -2.52 -11.61 3.03
N ALA A 23 -2.31 -12.92 2.85
CA ALA A 23 -0.97 -13.49 2.75
C ALA A 23 -0.23 -12.94 1.52
N LEU A 24 -0.92 -12.81 0.39
CA LEU A 24 -0.34 -12.23 -0.81
C LEU A 24 -0.02 -10.75 -0.61
N LEU A 25 -0.95 -10.00 -0.04
CA LEU A 25 -0.74 -8.57 0.20
C LEU A 25 0.48 -8.35 1.10
N ASP A 26 0.62 -9.17 2.15
CA ASP A 26 1.78 -9.11 3.03
C ASP A 26 3.08 -9.32 2.24
N LYS A 27 3.11 -10.31 1.35
CA LYS A 27 4.28 -10.57 0.50
C LYS A 27 4.56 -9.43 -0.45
N ILE A 28 3.52 -8.85 -1.05
CA ILE A 28 3.64 -7.72 -1.96
C ILE A 28 4.28 -6.53 -1.24
N ILE A 29 3.78 -6.21 -0.06
CA ILE A 29 4.30 -5.07 0.70
C ILE A 29 5.77 -5.32 1.07
N LYS A 30 6.10 -6.51 1.54
CA LYS A 30 7.48 -6.86 1.88
C LYS A 30 8.40 -6.78 0.67
N PHE A 31 7.93 -7.22 -0.49
CA PHE A 31 8.69 -7.13 -1.74
C PHE A 31 9.01 -5.68 -2.09
N VAL A 32 7.99 -4.81 -2.04
CA VAL A 32 8.18 -3.40 -2.38
C VAL A 32 9.09 -2.71 -1.35
N VAL A 33 8.93 -3.01 -0.07
CA VAL A 33 9.79 -2.46 0.98
C VAL A 33 11.24 -2.87 0.73
N THR A 34 11.48 -4.13 0.35
CA THR A 34 12.81 -4.61 0.02
C THR A 34 13.40 -3.86 -1.17
N LYS A 35 12.59 -3.60 -2.20
CA LYS A 35 13.02 -2.82 -3.36
C LYS A 35 13.44 -1.40 -2.97
N PHE A 36 12.70 -0.77 -2.06
CA PHE A 36 13.09 0.56 -1.57
C PHE A 36 14.43 0.51 -0.84
N LYS A 37 14.66 -0.53 -0.03
CA LYS A 37 15.92 -0.69 0.70
C LYS A 37 17.11 -0.88 -0.23
N SER A 38 16.92 -1.57 -1.34
CA SER A 38 18.01 -1.94 -2.25
C SER A 38 18.23 -0.96 -3.39
N THR A 39 17.40 0.08 -3.51
CA THR A 39 17.45 1.01 -4.63
C THR A 39 17.69 2.42 -4.12
N GLN A 40 18.86 2.97 -4.43
CA GLN A 40 19.24 4.30 -3.95
C GLN A 40 18.27 5.37 -4.41
N GLU A 41 17.81 5.32 -5.65
CA GLU A 41 16.86 6.30 -6.18
C GLU A 41 15.57 6.34 -5.37
N LEU A 42 15.08 5.16 -4.96
CA LEU A 42 13.87 5.08 -4.15
C LEU A 42 14.08 5.63 -2.75
N ARG A 43 15.23 5.33 -2.15
CA ARG A 43 15.55 5.90 -0.84
C ARG A 43 15.61 7.41 -0.90
N GLU A 44 16.15 7.97 -1.98
CA GLU A 44 16.22 9.42 -2.17
C GLU A 44 14.83 10.04 -2.34
N GLU A 45 13.93 9.35 -3.03
CA GLU A 45 12.55 9.83 -3.22
C GLU A 45 11.81 10.01 -1.89
N ILE A 46 12.13 9.21 -0.89
CA ILE A 46 11.45 9.25 0.40
C ILE A 46 12.34 9.78 1.53
N ALA A 47 13.49 10.35 1.18
CA ALA A 47 14.48 10.80 2.18
C ALA A 47 13.93 11.84 3.16
N GLU A 48 13.04 12.69 2.69
CA GLU A 48 12.45 13.77 3.50
C GLU A 48 11.21 13.31 4.29
N TYR A 49 10.73 12.09 4.07
CA TYR A 49 9.54 11.60 4.76
C TYR A 49 9.86 11.25 6.20
N ASP A 50 8.98 11.68 7.10
CA ASP A 50 9.04 11.34 8.51
C ASP A 50 7.59 11.13 8.97
N ASP A 51 7.01 10.04 8.53
CA ASP A 51 5.58 9.80 8.65
C ASP A 51 5.31 8.38 9.12
N ILE A 52 4.16 8.20 9.76
CA ILE A 52 3.61 6.87 10.05
C ILE A 52 2.19 6.85 9.47
N TYR A 53 1.93 5.87 8.61
CA TYR A 53 0.63 5.67 7.97
C TYR A 53 -0.03 4.41 8.50
N GLN A 54 -1.27 4.51 8.94
CA GLN A 54 -2.08 3.35 9.33
C GLN A 54 -3.04 3.02 8.21
N ILE A 55 -3.03 1.79 7.76
CA ILE A 55 -3.93 1.31 6.71
C ILE A 55 -4.85 0.25 7.32
N ILE A 56 -6.14 0.37 7.05
CA ILE A 56 -7.16 -0.50 7.62
C ILE A 56 -8.06 -1.02 6.51
N LEU A 57 -8.06 -2.34 6.32
CA LEU A 57 -9.01 -3.00 5.43
C LEU A 57 -10.16 -3.50 6.29
N THR A 58 -11.28 -2.77 6.25
CA THR A 58 -12.33 -2.87 7.25
C THR A 58 -13.11 -4.17 7.21
N ASP A 59 -13.28 -4.76 6.03
CA ASP A 59 -14.13 -5.95 5.85
C ASP A 59 -13.40 -7.27 6.04
N ILE A 60 -12.06 -7.26 6.03
CA ILE A 60 -11.26 -8.47 6.25
C ILE A 60 -10.40 -8.36 7.51
N ASN A 61 -10.61 -7.31 8.29
CA ASN A 61 -9.92 -7.07 9.55
C ASN A 61 -8.40 -7.17 9.42
N PHE A 62 -7.85 -6.56 8.37
CA PHE A 62 -6.42 -6.54 8.14
C PHE A 62 -5.91 -5.13 8.32
N ASN A 63 -5.09 -4.93 9.34
CA ASN A 63 -4.51 -3.64 9.69
C ASN A 63 -3.00 -3.73 9.58
N PHE A 64 -2.40 -2.72 8.98
CA PHE A 64 -0.93 -2.61 8.96
C PHE A 64 -0.52 -1.15 8.93
N TRP A 65 0.74 -0.91 9.23
CA TRP A 65 1.26 0.45 9.20
C TRP A 65 2.62 0.48 8.52
N LEU A 66 2.93 1.65 8.00
CA LEU A 66 4.21 1.94 7.36
C LEU A 66 4.82 3.13 8.08
N LYS A 67 6.07 2.99 8.48
CA LYS A 67 6.83 4.10 9.05
C LYS A 67 7.94 4.46 8.08
N LEU A 68 8.00 5.73 7.70
CA LEU A 68 9.05 6.26 6.84
C LEU A 68 9.91 7.20 7.65
N SER A 69 11.20 6.95 7.68
CA SER A 69 12.14 7.76 8.43
C SER A 69 13.53 7.65 7.79
N LYS A 70 14.12 8.79 7.49
CA LYS A 70 15.51 8.87 6.99
C LYS A 70 15.77 7.97 5.78
N GLY A 71 14.84 7.94 4.85
CA GLY A 71 14.97 7.15 3.62
C GLY A 71 14.69 5.67 3.78
N SER A 72 14.18 5.24 4.93
CA SER A 72 13.84 3.84 5.19
C SER A 72 12.34 3.67 5.36
N ILE A 73 11.83 2.50 4.98
CA ILE A 73 10.44 2.12 5.20
C ILE A 73 10.42 0.90 6.11
N TYR A 74 9.58 0.99 7.14
CA TYR A 74 9.31 -0.11 8.06
C TYR A 74 7.86 -0.50 7.91
N TYR A 75 7.60 -1.79 7.73
CA TYR A 75 6.27 -2.35 7.58
C TYR A 75 5.97 -3.31 8.72
N LYS A 76 4.79 -3.19 9.31
CA LYS A 76 4.37 -4.12 10.34
C LYS A 76 2.85 -4.26 10.35
N LYS A 77 2.37 -5.48 10.63
CA LYS A 77 0.94 -5.73 10.84
C LYS A 77 0.52 -5.17 12.19
N GLY A 78 -0.74 -4.79 12.27
CA GLY A 78 -1.33 -4.29 13.50
C GLY A 78 -1.60 -2.81 13.48
N VAL A 79 -1.83 -2.24 14.65
CA VAL A 79 -2.20 -0.84 14.82
C VAL A 79 -1.04 -0.08 15.46
N ASN A 80 -0.71 1.08 14.89
CA ASN A 80 0.28 1.99 15.46
C ASN A 80 -0.43 3.28 15.85
N ARG A 81 -0.56 3.52 17.14
CA ARG A 81 -1.29 4.68 17.66
C ARG A 81 -0.57 6.00 17.43
N SER A 82 0.69 5.95 17.02
CA SER A 82 1.45 7.15 16.68
C SER A 82 1.21 7.62 15.26
N ALA A 83 0.44 6.87 14.45
CA ALA A 83 0.13 7.28 13.09
C ALA A 83 -0.73 8.54 13.10
N LEU A 84 -0.27 9.55 12.36
CA LEU A 84 -0.99 10.82 12.22
C LEU A 84 -1.85 10.86 10.96
N PHE A 85 -1.77 9.81 10.14
CA PHE A 85 -2.63 9.68 8.96
C PHE A 85 -3.14 8.24 8.89
N ARG A 86 -4.46 8.09 8.74
CA ARG A 86 -5.12 6.79 8.69
C ARG A 86 -6.00 6.73 7.46
N VAL A 87 -5.99 5.58 6.78
CA VAL A 87 -6.83 5.35 5.60
C VAL A 87 -7.59 4.04 5.79
N LYS A 88 -8.89 4.08 5.51
CA LYS A 88 -9.81 2.94 5.68
C LYS A 88 -10.52 2.66 4.37
N TYR A 89 -10.52 1.41 3.96
CA TYR A 89 -11.27 0.99 2.77
C TYR A 89 -11.45 -0.53 2.80
N THR A 90 -12.22 -1.04 1.84
CA THR A 90 -12.52 -2.47 1.77
C THR A 90 -11.52 -3.21 0.89
N LYS A 91 -11.53 -4.54 1.01
CA LYS A 91 -10.71 -5.39 0.14
C LYS A 91 -11.02 -5.14 -1.33
N ASP A 92 -12.31 -5.03 -1.67
CA ASP A 92 -12.74 -4.81 -3.06
C ASP A 92 -12.12 -3.54 -3.64
N ILE A 93 -12.11 -2.46 -2.86
CA ILE A 93 -11.50 -1.21 -3.30
C ILE A 93 -9.99 -1.35 -3.45
N MET A 94 -9.33 -2.04 -2.52
CA MET A 94 -7.90 -2.32 -2.63
C MET A 94 -7.60 -3.09 -3.91
N VAL A 95 -8.39 -4.11 -4.21
CA VAL A 95 -8.23 -4.92 -5.43
C VAL A 95 -8.34 -4.04 -6.66
N LYS A 96 -9.36 -3.18 -6.73
CA LYS A 96 -9.55 -2.29 -7.88
C LYS A 96 -8.37 -1.33 -8.06
N ILE A 97 -7.85 -0.79 -6.96
CA ILE A 97 -6.70 0.10 -7.02
C ILE A 97 -5.45 -0.66 -7.47
N LEU A 98 -5.21 -1.85 -6.94
CA LEU A 98 -4.07 -2.68 -7.34
C LEU A 98 -4.13 -3.08 -8.80
N LYS A 99 -5.33 -3.34 -9.33
CA LYS A 99 -5.54 -3.67 -10.73
C LYS A 99 -5.58 -2.44 -11.65
N ARG A 100 -5.45 -1.25 -11.07
CA ARG A 100 -5.53 0.03 -11.77
C ARG A 100 -6.88 0.30 -12.43
N GLU A 101 -7.93 -0.28 -11.87
CA GLU A 101 -9.31 -0.01 -12.30
C GLU A 101 -9.88 1.21 -11.58
N MET A 102 -9.21 1.70 -10.56
CA MET A 102 -9.62 2.86 -9.79
C MET A 102 -8.38 3.58 -9.27
N TYR A 103 -8.37 4.90 -9.35
CA TYR A 103 -7.31 5.70 -8.73
C TYR A 103 -7.67 6.05 -7.30
N GLY A 104 -6.69 5.98 -6.40
CA GLY A 104 -6.90 6.28 -4.99
C GLY A 104 -7.42 7.69 -4.76
N THR A 105 -6.94 8.67 -5.54
CA THR A 105 -7.41 10.05 -5.44
C THR A 105 -8.89 10.17 -5.80
N ASP A 106 -9.34 9.49 -6.85
CA ASP A 106 -10.75 9.51 -7.25
C ASP A 106 -11.62 8.85 -6.19
N ALA A 107 -11.17 7.72 -5.64
CA ALA A 107 -11.89 7.02 -4.59
C ALA A 107 -12.04 7.89 -3.34
N PHE A 108 -10.99 8.63 -3.00
CA PHE A 108 -11.03 9.56 -1.87
C PHE A 108 -12.03 10.69 -2.13
N MET A 109 -11.97 11.30 -3.32
CA MET A 109 -12.88 12.40 -3.69
C MET A 109 -14.35 11.98 -3.67
N LYS A 110 -14.63 10.74 -4.02
CA LYS A 110 -15.99 10.19 -4.01
C LYS A 110 -16.42 9.67 -2.65
N GLY A 111 -15.57 9.77 -1.63
CA GLY A 111 -15.88 9.27 -0.30
C GLY A 111 -15.86 7.76 -0.15
N ILE A 112 -15.32 7.04 -1.12
CA ILE A 112 -15.20 5.58 -1.09
C ILE A 112 -14.10 5.14 -0.13
N ILE A 113 -13.00 5.90 -0.10
CA ILE A 113 -11.91 5.72 0.84
C ILE A 113 -12.08 6.76 1.95
N LYS A 114 -12.01 6.32 3.19
CA LYS A 114 -12.10 7.22 4.34
C LYS A 114 -10.69 7.52 4.84
N VAL A 115 -10.39 8.78 5.01
CA VAL A 115 -9.10 9.21 5.54
C VAL A 115 -9.30 10.08 6.77
N ASP A 116 -8.29 10.09 7.64
CA ASP A 116 -8.32 10.82 8.89
C ASP A 116 -6.90 11.20 9.25
N GLY A 117 -6.69 12.43 9.73
CA GLY A 117 -5.42 12.88 10.24
C GLY A 117 -4.78 13.99 9.42
N ASP A 118 -3.46 14.04 9.47
CA ASP A 118 -2.67 15.12 8.89
C ASP A 118 -2.70 15.07 7.35
N LEU A 119 -3.19 16.13 6.74
CA LEU A 119 -3.34 16.18 5.29
C LEU A 119 -2.01 16.16 4.55
N SER A 120 -1.00 16.81 5.11
CA SER A 120 0.34 16.80 4.49
C SER A 120 0.90 15.39 4.41
N GLN A 121 0.74 14.61 5.47
CA GLN A 121 1.13 13.21 5.45
C GLN A 121 0.29 12.40 4.46
N GLY A 122 -0.99 12.74 4.34
CA GLY A 122 -1.87 12.09 3.37
C GLY A 122 -1.41 12.30 1.93
N LEU A 123 -0.97 13.50 1.60
CA LEU A 123 -0.45 13.80 0.26
C LEU A 123 0.83 13.02 -0.02
N ARG A 124 1.71 12.91 0.97
CA ARG A 124 2.92 12.10 0.82
C ARG A 124 2.59 10.62 0.72
N PHE A 125 1.57 10.16 1.44
CA PHE A 125 1.11 8.77 1.33
C PHE A 125 0.64 8.45 -0.09
N ILE A 126 -0.13 9.35 -0.70
CA ILE A 126 -0.60 9.15 -2.08
C ILE A 126 0.58 9.01 -3.04
N LYS A 127 1.59 9.88 -2.90
CA LYS A 127 2.79 9.80 -3.74
C LYS A 127 3.53 8.48 -3.53
N LEU A 128 3.69 8.06 -2.28
CA LEU A 128 4.33 6.80 -1.95
C LEU A 128 3.58 5.63 -2.57
N PHE A 129 2.26 5.63 -2.49
CA PHE A 129 1.43 4.56 -3.01
C PHE A 129 1.55 4.45 -4.54
N ARG A 130 1.63 5.58 -5.22
CA ARG A 130 1.88 5.59 -6.67
C ARG A 130 3.23 4.96 -7.01
N LEU A 131 4.25 5.23 -6.23
CA LEU A 131 5.56 4.59 -6.41
C LEU A 131 5.45 3.08 -6.19
N PHE A 132 4.72 2.64 -5.17
CA PHE A 132 4.48 1.22 -4.92
C PHE A 132 3.86 0.55 -6.15
N LEU A 133 2.79 1.14 -6.69
CA LEU A 133 2.09 0.57 -7.84
C LEU A 133 2.98 0.51 -9.07
N LYS A 134 3.78 1.54 -9.29
CA LYS A 134 4.71 1.58 -10.42
C LYS A 134 5.71 0.43 -10.34
N TYR A 135 6.27 0.19 -9.17
CA TYR A 135 7.27 -0.88 -9.00
C TYR A 135 6.65 -2.26 -9.00
N LEU A 136 5.44 -2.41 -8.51
CA LEU A 136 4.73 -3.68 -8.61
C LEU A 136 4.51 -4.05 -10.07
N ASN A 137 4.02 -3.12 -10.87
CA ASN A 137 3.77 -3.39 -12.27
C ASN A 137 5.03 -3.80 -13.03
N ASN A 138 6.13 -3.10 -12.79
CA ASN A 138 7.40 -3.40 -13.46
C ASN A 138 8.04 -4.69 -12.93
N GLY A 139 7.80 -5.02 -11.68
CA GLY A 139 8.39 -6.19 -11.05
C GLY A 139 7.75 -7.52 -11.42
N PHE A 140 6.54 -7.49 -11.99
CA PHE A 140 5.79 -8.70 -12.33
C PHE A 140 5.63 -8.91 -13.83
N LYS A 141 6.45 -8.25 -14.61
CA LYS A 141 6.47 -8.47 -16.07
C LYS A 141 7.20 -9.73 -16.43
#